data_febcccb56ca1a92bb5dcfde624c54423
#
_entry.id   febcccb56ca1a92bb5dcfde624c54423
#
_cell.length_a   1.000
_cell.length_b   1.000
_cell.length_c   1.000
_cell.angle_alpha   90.00
_cell.angle_beta   90.00
_cell.angle_gamma   90.00
#
_symmetry.space_group_name_H-M   'P 1'
#
loop_
_entity.id
_entity.type
_entity.pdbx_description
1 polymer ?
#
loop_
_entity_poly.entity_id
_entity_poly.type
_entity_poly.pdbx_seq_one_letter_code
_entity_poly.pdbx_strand_id
1 'polypeptide(L)'
;ITIIQISDLHGSSFGRNNKELIKKIEKEKPDIICVTGDMYTAKDEKGKQIALKLLKELAKSYKVYFVNGEHDCDEKFIQNLKDNEVNVLDYKKETIAIKNTKINLYGITNQYYSATFDLKNAFEINKEEYNILLAHISNFEEFEQFGIDLSLCGDTHGGQVRLPFLGAIINRGIWFPEIVQKGLNVETNYIKGLYSINNSYLYVSSGLGNYPISIRLFNRPEIAVIKLR
;
A
#
# COMPACT_ATOMS: atom_id res chain seq x y z
N ILE A 1 -16.29 -4.27 8.64
CA ILE A 1 -15.88 -3.77 7.31
C ILE A 1 -14.66 -4.54 6.88
N THR A 2 -14.65 -5.02 5.63
CA THR A 2 -13.53 -5.78 5.05
C THR A 2 -12.83 -4.94 3.98
N ILE A 3 -11.55 -4.64 4.20
CA ILE A 3 -10.70 -3.91 3.27
C ILE A 3 -9.66 -4.88 2.73
N ILE A 4 -9.48 -4.91 1.41
CA ILE A 4 -8.34 -5.57 0.78
C ILE A 4 -7.30 -4.51 0.45
N GLN A 5 -6.05 -4.75 0.86
CA GLN A 5 -4.91 -3.98 0.35
C GLN A 5 -4.12 -4.82 -0.64
N ILE A 6 -3.78 -4.22 -1.78
CA ILE A 6 -2.80 -4.71 -2.74
C ILE A 6 -1.74 -3.63 -2.98
N SER A 7 -0.50 -4.04 -3.20
CA SER A 7 0.64 -3.15 -3.36
C SER A 7 1.74 -3.81 -4.18
N ASP A 8 2.62 -3.01 -4.75
CA ASP A 8 3.91 -3.46 -5.30
C ASP A 8 3.77 -4.65 -6.26
N LEU A 9 2.86 -4.52 -7.24
CA LEU A 9 2.66 -5.57 -8.25
C LEU A 9 3.81 -5.66 -9.24
N HIS A 10 4.46 -4.51 -9.55
CA HIS A 10 5.56 -4.38 -10.52
C HIS A 10 5.31 -5.16 -11.82
N GLY A 11 4.10 -5.09 -12.36
CA GLY A 11 3.71 -5.76 -13.60
C GLY A 11 3.66 -7.29 -13.51
N SER A 12 3.76 -7.87 -12.32
CA SER A 12 3.62 -9.31 -12.11
C SER A 12 2.22 -9.79 -12.46
N SER A 13 2.10 -11.07 -12.84
CA SER A 13 0.83 -11.67 -13.24
C SER A 13 0.58 -12.98 -12.50
N PHE A 14 -0.61 -13.12 -11.94
CA PHE A 14 -1.08 -14.30 -11.22
C PHE A 14 -2.15 -15.01 -12.02
N GLY A 15 -1.70 -15.97 -12.83
CA GLY A 15 -2.52 -16.60 -13.85
C GLY A 15 -2.80 -15.67 -15.05
N ARG A 16 -3.53 -16.19 -16.04
CA ARG A 16 -3.86 -15.39 -17.23
C ARG A 16 -4.73 -14.18 -16.87
N ASN A 17 -4.26 -12.96 -17.16
CA ASN A 17 -4.93 -11.70 -16.84
C ASN A 17 -5.25 -11.55 -15.34
N ASN A 18 -4.37 -12.00 -14.47
CA ASN A 18 -4.53 -11.95 -13.01
C ASN A 18 -5.78 -12.66 -12.45
N LYS A 19 -6.37 -13.61 -13.18
CA LYS A 19 -7.60 -14.30 -12.75
C LYS A 19 -7.47 -14.99 -11.40
N GLU A 20 -6.29 -15.52 -11.06
CA GLU A 20 -6.08 -16.18 -9.77
C GLU A 20 -6.05 -15.18 -8.62
N LEU A 21 -5.44 -14.00 -8.84
CA LEU A 21 -5.44 -12.91 -7.88
C LEU A 21 -6.86 -12.37 -7.65
N ILE A 22 -7.58 -12.10 -8.74
CA ILE A 22 -8.96 -11.60 -8.68
C ILE A 22 -9.84 -12.58 -7.90
N LYS A 23 -9.80 -13.88 -8.20
CA LYS A 23 -10.55 -14.90 -7.45
C LYS A 23 -10.23 -14.93 -5.95
N LYS A 24 -8.97 -14.70 -5.56
CA LYS A 24 -8.59 -14.60 -4.15
C LYS A 24 -9.18 -13.37 -3.49
N ILE A 25 -9.18 -12.23 -4.18
CA ILE A 25 -9.79 -10.98 -3.70
C ILE A 25 -11.30 -11.16 -3.54
N GLU A 26 -11.98 -11.68 -4.56
CA GLU A 26 -13.42 -11.92 -4.55
C GLU A 26 -13.88 -12.87 -3.43
N LYS A 27 -13.08 -13.88 -3.12
CA LYS A 27 -13.34 -14.83 -2.02
C LYS A 27 -13.48 -14.13 -0.66
N GLU A 28 -12.73 -13.07 -0.44
CA GLU A 28 -12.77 -12.31 0.82
C GLU A 28 -13.96 -11.35 0.90
N LYS A 29 -14.70 -11.13 -0.20
CA LYS A 29 -15.87 -10.25 -0.30
C LYS A 29 -15.60 -8.87 0.28
N PRO A 30 -14.60 -8.13 -0.25
CA PRO A 30 -14.23 -6.84 0.31
C PRO A 30 -15.35 -5.80 0.13
N ASP A 31 -15.46 -4.89 1.09
CA ASP A 31 -16.28 -3.69 0.98
C ASP A 31 -15.58 -2.64 0.11
N ILE A 32 -14.26 -2.54 0.20
CA ILE A 32 -13.40 -1.68 -0.63
C ILE A 32 -12.04 -2.34 -0.89
N ILE A 33 -11.36 -1.87 -1.93
CA ILE A 33 -9.98 -2.26 -2.26
C ILE A 33 -9.08 -1.02 -2.20
N CYS A 34 -8.00 -1.10 -1.44
CA CYS A 34 -6.98 -0.06 -1.31
C CYS A 34 -5.71 -0.50 -2.03
N VAL A 35 -5.19 0.35 -2.90
CA VAL A 35 -4.00 0.10 -3.71
C VAL A 35 -2.92 1.10 -3.31
N THR A 36 -1.82 0.61 -2.76
CA THR A 36 -0.78 1.45 -2.18
C THR A 36 0.47 1.56 -3.04
N GLY A 37 0.29 1.66 -4.37
CA GLY A 37 1.31 2.06 -5.32
C GLY A 37 2.18 0.93 -5.86
N ASP A 38 3.08 1.34 -6.77
CA ASP A 38 4.06 0.50 -7.47
C ASP A 38 3.43 -0.70 -8.20
N MET A 39 2.32 -0.44 -8.88
CA MET A 39 1.62 -1.47 -9.64
C MET A 39 2.38 -1.90 -10.91
N TYR A 40 3.29 -1.07 -11.41
CA TYR A 40 4.25 -1.44 -12.46
C TYR A 40 5.59 -0.74 -12.23
N THR A 41 6.65 -1.26 -12.85
CA THR A 41 7.99 -0.63 -12.80
C THR A 41 8.06 0.48 -13.86
N ALA A 42 8.65 1.62 -13.52
CA ALA A 42 8.79 2.76 -14.43
C ALA A 42 9.41 2.33 -15.76
N LYS A 43 8.84 2.82 -16.87
CA LYS A 43 9.21 2.48 -18.26
C LYS A 43 8.87 1.03 -18.70
N ASP A 44 8.26 0.21 -17.86
CA ASP A 44 7.75 -1.11 -18.24
C ASP A 44 6.32 -1.01 -18.79
N GLU A 45 6.20 -0.78 -20.11
CA GLU A 45 4.89 -0.66 -20.77
C GLU A 45 4.05 -1.95 -20.67
N LYS A 46 4.69 -3.12 -20.66
CA LYS A 46 3.99 -4.39 -20.47
C LYS A 46 3.42 -4.51 -19.08
N GLY A 47 4.22 -4.22 -18.06
CA GLY A 47 3.79 -4.20 -16.66
C GLY A 47 2.69 -3.18 -16.43
N LYS A 48 2.80 -1.98 -17.03
CA LYS A 48 1.78 -0.94 -17.01
C LYS A 48 0.43 -1.44 -17.56
N GLN A 49 0.42 -2.16 -18.68
CA GLN A 49 -0.80 -2.75 -19.23
C GLN A 49 -1.39 -3.86 -18.33
N ILE A 50 -0.55 -4.64 -17.67
CA ILE A 50 -0.99 -5.65 -16.70
C ILE A 50 -1.67 -4.98 -15.51
N ALA A 51 -1.06 -3.93 -14.96
CA ALA A 51 -1.60 -3.14 -13.85
C ALA A 51 -2.95 -2.50 -14.21
N LEU A 52 -3.03 -1.82 -15.37
CA LEU A 52 -4.26 -1.21 -15.85
C LEU A 52 -5.39 -2.22 -15.99
N LYS A 53 -5.12 -3.38 -16.59
CA LYS A 53 -6.14 -4.43 -16.77
C LYS A 53 -6.65 -4.95 -15.43
N LEU A 54 -5.76 -5.16 -14.47
CA LEU A 54 -6.14 -5.63 -13.13
C LEU A 54 -7.04 -4.60 -12.44
N LEU A 55 -6.61 -3.34 -12.36
CA LEU A 55 -7.33 -2.30 -11.64
C LEU A 55 -8.69 -1.99 -12.28
N LYS A 56 -8.76 -1.95 -13.62
CA LYS A 56 -10.02 -1.82 -14.37
C LYS A 56 -10.98 -2.98 -14.08
N GLU A 57 -10.48 -4.20 -14.01
CA GLU A 57 -11.35 -5.36 -13.75
C GLU A 57 -11.89 -5.32 -12.32
N LEU A 58 -11.07 -4.96 -11.34
CA LEU A 58 -11.50 -4.81 -9.96
C LEU A 58 -12.51 -3.66 -9.78
N ALA A 59 -12.33 -2.55 -10.48
CA ALA A 59 -13.22 -1.38 -10.40
C ALA A 59 -14.64 -1.66 -10.93
N LYS A 60 -14.83 -2.68 -11.77
CA LYS A 60 -16.19 -3.08 -12.22
C LYS A 60 -17.08 -3.59 -11.09
N SER A 61 -16.49 -4.12 -10.03
CA SER A 61 -17.25 -4.81 -8.96
C SER A 61 -17.04 -4.18 -7.58
N TYR A 62 -15.97 -3.41 -7.41
CA TYR A 62 -15.57 -2.84 -6.12
C TYR A 62 -15.20 -1.37 -6.24
N LYS A 63 -15.38 -0.61 -5.16
CA LYS A 63 -14.74 0.69 -5.03
C LYS A 63 -13.25 0.48 -4.81
N VAL A 64 -12.43 0.95 -5.76
CA VAL A 64 -10.98 0.86 -5.71
C VAL A 64 -10.41 2.24 -5.43
N TYR A 65 -9.59 2.35 -4.40
CA TYR A 65 -8.86 3.56 -4.02
C TYR A 65 -7.37 3.34 -4.28
N PHE A 66 -6.74 4.30 -4.93
CA PHE A 66 -5.37 4.19 -5.38
C PHE A 66 -4.54 5.40 -4.95
N VAL A 67 -3.35 5.14 -4.42
CA VAL A 67 -2.26 6.10 -4.32
C VAL A 67 -1.06 5.57 -5.10
N ASN A 68 -0.32 6.44 -5.78
CA ASN A 68 0.86 6.01 -6.54
C ASN A 68 2.09 5.82 -5.65
N GLY A 69 2.98 4.96 -6.10
CA GLY A 69 4.35 4.82 -5.59
C GLY A 69 5.36 5.60 -6.44
N GLU A 70 6.63 5.20 -6.38
CA GLU A 70 7.71 5.85 -7.13
C GLU A 70 7.65 5.55 -8.62
N HIS A 71 7.15 4.37 -8.98
CA HIS A 71 7.21 3.85 -10.34
C HIS A 71 5.99 4.18 -11.18
N ASP A 72 4.83 4.40 -10.57
CA ASP A 72 3.55 4.49 -11.26
C ASP A 72 2.88 5.89 -11.21
N CYS A 73 3.70 6.94 -11.21
CA CYS A 73 3.28 8.35 -11.23
C CYS A 73 3.05 8.92 -12.65
N ASP A 74 2.99 8.10 -13.68
CA ASP A 74 2.75 8.52 -15.08
C ASP A 74 1.34 9.11 -15.24
N GLU A 75 1.25 10.35 -15.77
CA GLU A 75 -0.01 11.07 -15.91
C GLU A 75 -1.05 10.33 -16.77
N LYS A 76 -0.61 9.64 -17.84
CA LYS A 76 -1.51 8.88 -18.70
C LYS A 76 -2.06 7.64 -18.00
N PHE A 77 -1.23 7.01 -17.15
CA PHE A 77 -1.67 5.90 -16.31
C PHE A 77 -2.72 6.38 -15.33
N ILE A 78 -2.42 7.44 -14.59
CA ILE A 78 -3.33 8.05 -13.61
C ILE A 78 -4.66 8.47 -14.26
N GLN A 79 -4.61 9.14 -15.43
CA GLN A 79 -5.83 9.53 -16.14
C GLN A 79 -6.64 8.30 -16.57
N ASN A 80 -5.98 7.25 -17.07
CA ASN A 80 -6.63 5.99 -17.43
C ASN A 80 -7.30 5.29 -16.24
N LEU A 81 -6.74 5.40 -15.04
CA LEU A 81 -7.37 4.88 -13.82
C LEU A 81 -8.65 5.66 -13.52
N LYS A 82 -8.60 7.00 -13.54
CA LYS A 82 -9.75 7.88 -13.32
C LYS A 82 -10.87 7.62 -14.32
N ASP A 83 -10.54 7.48 -15.61
CA ASP A 83 -11.50 7.18 -16.67
C ASP A 83 -12.20 5.81 -16.52
N ASN A 84 -11.65 4.93 -15.68
CA ASN A 84 -12.19 3.61 -15.40
C ASN A 84 -12.62 3.45 -13.92
N GLU A 85 -13.10 4.54 -13.33
CA GLU A 85 -13.73 4.56 -12.00
C GLU A 85 -12.84 4.11 -10.83
N VAL A 86 -11.52 4.16 -11.00
CA VAL A 86 -10.57 4.02 -9.90
C VAL A 86 -10.41 5.38 -9.22
N ASN A 87 -10.67 5.43 -7.91
CA ASN A 87 -10.58 6.65 -7.12
C ASN A 87 -9.10 6.92 -6.78
N VAL A 88 -8.48 7.82 -7.53
CA VAL A 88 -7.10 8.23 -7.28
C VAL A 88 -7.07 9.29 -6.19
N LEU A 89 -6.38 9.00 -5.10
CA LEU A 89 -6.21 9.88 -3.95
C LEU A 89 -4.83 10.53 -4.01
N ASP A 90 -4.74 11.64 -4.71
CA ASP A 90 -3.53 12.46 -4.77
C ASP A 90 -3.73 13.68 -3.87
N TYR A 91 -3.16 13.64 -2.67
CA TYR A 91 -3.39 14.62 -1.59
C TYR A 91 -4.89 14.92 -1.42
N LYS A 92 -5.67 13.84 -1.30
CA LYS A 92 -7.12 13.90 -1.26
C LYS A 92 -7.69 13.17 -0.06
N LYS A 93 -8.75 13.77 0.51
CA LYS A 93 -9.63 13.13 1.50
C LYS A 93 -10.93 12.77 0.82
N GLU A 94 -11.44 11.58 1.10
CA GLU A 94 -12.79 11.16 0.77
C GLU A 94 -13.46 10.56 2.00
N THR A 95 -14.66 11.03 2.32
CA THR A 95 -15.48 10.42 3.38
C THR A 95 -16.42 9.40 2.75
N ILE A 96 -16.28 8.16 3.16
CA ILE A 96 -17.05 7.03 2.65
C ILE A 96 -17.97 6.46 3.73
N ALA A 97 -19.14 6.02 3.33
CA ALA A 97 -20.07 5.30 4.20
C ALA A 97 -20.08 3.82 3.82
N ILE A 98 -19.75 2.94 4.76
CA ILE A 98 -19.79 1.50 4.61
C ILE A 98 -20.59 0.92 5.77
N LYS A 99 -21.71 0.24 5.47
CA LYS A 99 -22.53 -0.44 6.50
C LYS A 99 -22.86 0.46 7.71
N ASN A 100 -23.32 1.68 7.46
CA ASN A 100 -23.65 2.67 8.46
C ASN A 100 -22.46 3.26 9.26
N THR A 101 -21.22 2.96 8.89
CA THR A 101 -20.03 3.53 9.47
C THR A 101 -19.42 4.54 8.50
N LYS A 102 -19.13 5.76 8.99
CA LYS A 102 -18.35 6.75 8.25
C LYS A 102 -16.87 6.49 8.46
N ILE A 103 -16.11 6.53 7.39
CA ILE A 103 -14.66 6.41 7.39
C ILE A 103 -14.11 7.54 6.53
N ASN A 104 -13.12 8.26 7.05
CA ASN A 104 -12.33 9.18 6.25
C ASN A 104 -11.15 8.44 5.67
N LEU A 105 -11.05 8.46 4.36
CA LEU A 105 -9.95 7.89 3.62
C LEU A 105 -9.09 9.01 3.07
N TYR A 106 -7.84 9.07 3.51
CA TYR A 106 -6.83 10.01 3.05
C TYR A 106 -5.87 9.30 2.13
N GLY A 107 -5.37 9.99 1.11
CA GLY A 107 -4.33 9.46 0.25
C GLY A 107 -3.24 10.49 0.00
N ILE A 108 -2.00 10.06 0.12
CA ILE A 108 -0.82 10.85 -0.21
C ILE A 108 0.02 10.11 -1.25
N THR A 109 0.60 10.88 -2.16
CA THR A 109 1.49 10.32 -3.18
C THR A 109 2.92 10.22 -2.67
N ASN A 110 3.77 9.58 -3.48
CA ASN A 110 5.16 9.33 -3.15
C ASN A 110 6.03 10.60 -3.01
N GLN A 111 5.53 11.80 -3.34
CA GLN A 111 6.28 13.06 -3.15
C GLN A 111 6.50 13.43 -1.68
N TYR A 112 6.09 12.56 -0.79
CA TYR A 112 6.22 12.67 0.66
C TYR A 112 7.66 12.67 1.20
N TYR A 113 8.67 12.55 0.37
CA TYR A 113 10.08 12.60 0.79
C TYR A 113 10.62 13.99 1.15
N SER A 114 9.78 15.01 1.18
CA SER A 114 10.23 16.30 1.67
C SER A 114 10.36 16.26 3.20
N ALA A 115 11.55 16.53 3.72
CA ALA A 115 11.79 16.67 5.15
C ALA A 115 10.93 17.78 5.80
N THR A 116 10.28 18.60 5.01
CA THR A 116 9.40 19.70 5.45
C THR A 116 7.92 19.39 5.26
N PHE A 117 7.57 18.19 4.79
CA PHE A 117 6.18 17.82 4.62
C PHE A 117 5.50 17.59 5.97
N ASP A 118 4.34 18.18 6.14
CA ASP A 118 3.47 17.97 7.30
C ASP A 118 2.05 17.69 6.79
N LEU A 119 1.46 16.57 7.22
CA LEU A 119 0.09 16.19 6.87
C LEU A 119 -0.94 17.28 7.22
N LYS A 120 -0.68 18.07 8.26
CA LYS A 120 -1.52 19.20 8.65
C LYS A 120 -1.61 20.30 7.60
N ASN A 121 -0.60 20.40 6.73
CA ASN A 121 -0.63 21.34 5.59
C ASN A 121 -1.52 20.86 4.46
N ALA A 122 -1.76 19.55 4.37
CA ALA A 122 -2.55 18.94 3.30
C ALA A 122 -4.01 18.70 3.73
N PHE A 123 -4.26 18.41 5.01
CA PHE A 123 -5.57 17.94 5.46
C PHE A 123 -5.98 18.52 6.82
N GLU A 124 -7.30 18.66 6.97
CA GLU A 124 -7.94 18.79 8.26
C GLU A 124 -8.44 17.41 8.72
N ILE A 125 -8.15 17.05 9.97
CA ILE A 125 -8.57 15.78 10.55
C ILE A 125 -9.67 15.97 11.58
N ASN A 126 -10.68 15.10 11.54
CA ASN A 126 -11.64 14.97 12.63
C ASN A 126 -11.30 13.69 13.42
N LYS A 127 -10.78 13.87 14.64
CA LYS A 127 -10.36 12.76 15.51
C LYS A 127 -11.52 11.96 16.12
N GLU A 128 -12.76 12.43 15.98
CA GLU A 128 -13.97 11.71 16.40
C GLU A 128 -14.44 10.68 15.35
N GLU A 129 -13.87 10.72 14.16
CA GLU A 129 -14.18 9.81 13.05
C GLU A 129 -13.00 8.85 12.81
N TYR A 130 -13.29 7.69 12.22
CA TYR A 130 -12.24 6.72 11.91
C TYR A 130 -11.47 7.15 10.66
N ASN A 131 -10.17 7.35 10.81
CA ASN A 131 -9.28 7.94 9.81
C ASN A 131 -8.30 6.89 9.27
N ILE A 132 -8.38 6.61 7.97
CA ILE A 132 -7.48 5.68 7.27
C ILE A 132 -6.61 6.47 6.31
N LEU A 133 -5.31 6.25 6.34
CA LEU A 133 -4.35 6.82 5.39
C LEU A 133 -3.83 5.75 4.44
N LEU A 134 -3.89 6.04 3.15
CA LEU A 134 -3.16 5.31 2.12
C LEU A 134 -1.90 6.08 1.75
N ALA A 135 -0.76 5.43 1.87
CA ALA A 135 0.54 5.95 1.47
C ALA A 135 1.39 4.82 0.88
N HIS A 136 2.29 5.12 -0.03
CA HIS A 136 3.21 4.09 -0.49
C HIS A 136 4.28 3.82 0.56
N ILE A 137 4.85 4.86 1.11
CA ILE A 137 5.94 4.81 2.10
C ILE A 137 5.41 5.08 3.50
N SER A 138 5.94 4.36 4.47
CA SER A 138 5.56 4.50 5.87
C SER A 138 6.34 5.64 6.56
N ASN A 139 5.61 6.47 7.30
CA ASN A 139 6.13 7.40 8.30
C ASN A 139 5.18 7.37 9.50
N PHE A 140 5.24 6.29 10.26
CA PHE A 140 4.19 5.92 11.20
C PHE A 140 4.06 6.94 12.34
N GLU A 141 5.18 7.45 12.85
CA GLU A 141 5.19 8.42 13.95
C GLU A 141 4.42 9.70 13.57
N GLU A 142 4.61 10.17 12.34
CA GLU A 142 3.89 11.35 11.86
C GLU A 142 2.42 11.06 11.59
N PHE A 143 2.11 9.90 11.03
CA PHE A 143 0.73 9.49 10.79
C PHE A 143 -0.07 9.39 12.09
N GLU A 144 0.54 8.81 13.13
CA GLU A 144 -0.05 8.74 14.48
C GLU A 144 -0.26 10.14 15.07
N GLN A 145 0.78 10.98 15.07
CA GLN A 145 0.72 12.34 15.61
C GLN A 145 -0.32 13.22 14.91
N PHE A 146 -0.53 13.01 13.61
CA PHE A 146 -1.57 13.68 12.86
C PHE A 146 -2.97 13.21 13.30
N GLY A 147 -3.13 11.96 13.72
CA GLY A 147 -4.38 11.37 14.20
C GLY A 147 -4.99 10.36 13.26
N ILE A 148 -4.15 9.64 12.51
CA ILE A 148 -4.57 8.51 11.69
C ILE A 148 -4.74 7.27 12.58
N ASP A 149 -5.87 6.59 12.44
CA ASP A 149 -6.16 5.35 13.18
C ASP A 149 -5.55 4.13 12.50
N LEU A 150 -5.54 4.11 11.16
CA LEU A 150 -4.96 3.02 10.38
C LEU A 150 -4.23 3.56 9.16
N SER A 151 -2.96 3.21 9.01
CA SER A 151 -2.17 3.49 7.81
C SER A 151 -1.91 2.20 7.02
N LEU A 152 -2.09 2.25 5.71
CA LEU A 152 -1.81 1.15 4.79
C LEU A 152 -0.66 1.55 3.87
N CYS A 153 0.47 0.82 3.92
CA CYS A 153 1.68 1.12 3.17
C CYS A 153 2.23 -0.09 2.42
N GLY A 154 3.09 0.17 1.42
CA GLY A 154 3.84 -0.79 0.62
C GLY A 154 5.35 -0.57 0.69
N ASP A 155 6.01 -0.42 -0.46
CA ASP A 155 7.40 -0.03 -0.71
C ASP A 155 8.47 -1.06 -0.34
N THR A 156 8.40 -1.61 0.83
CA THR A 156 9.49 -2.44 1.39
C THR A 156 9.59 -3.83 0.81
N HIS A 157 8.57 -4.29 0.09
CA HIS A 157 8.43 -5.68 -0.38
C HIS A 157 8.60 -6.73 0.73
N GLY A 158 8.39 -6.34 2.00
CA GLY A 158 8.69 -7.16 3.17
C GLY A 158 10.17 -7.55 3.29
N GLY A 159 11.07 -6.78 2.64
CA GLY A 159 12.50 -7.08 2.55
C GLY A 159 12.83 -8.24 1.61
N GLN A 160 11.98 -8.57 0.65
CA GLN A 160 12.04 -9.63 -0.38
C GLN A 160 12.71 -10.95 0.05
N VAL A 161 13.95 -10.89 0.54
CA VAL A 161 14.72 -12.03 1.06
C VAL A 161 14.74 -11.95 2.57
N ARG A 162 14.12 -12.92 3.23
CA ARG A 162 14.07 -13.05 4.68
C ARG A 162 14.74 -14.36 5.09
N LEU A 163 15.36 -14.38 6.23
CA LEU A 163 15.89 -15.61 6.84
C LEU A 163 15.14 -15.91 8.13
N PRO A 164 14.90 -17.20 8.43
CA PRO A 164 14.34 -17.60 9.71
C PRO A 164 15.17 -17.00 10.85
N PHE A 165 14.50 -16.47 11.88
CA PHE A 165 15.09 -15.84 13.07
C PHE A 165 15.84 -14.52 12.85
N LEU A 166 16.36 -14.24 11.64
CA LEU A 166 17.10 -13.01 11.32
C LEU A 166 16.23 -11.92 10.68
N GLY A 167 15.07 -12.30 10.13
CA GLY A 167 14.17 -11.37 9.45
C GLY A 167 14.67 -10.98 8.04
N ALA A 168 14.34 -9.78 7.60
CA ALA A 168 14.76 -9.24 6.32
C ALA A 168 16.27 -9.01 6.30
N ILE A 169 16.92 -9.44 5.21
CA ILE A 169 18.37 -9.20 4.99
C ILE A 169 18.63 -8.15 3.93
N ILE A 170 17.61 -7.76 3.15
CA ILE A 170 17.66 -6.67 2.19
C ILE A 170 16.61 -5.65 2.62
N ASN A 171 17.05 -4.40 2.81
CA ASN A 171 16.18 -3.29 3.04
C ASN A 171 16.74 -2.08 2.29
N ARG A 172 15.99 -1.55 1.29
CA ARG A 172 16.36 -0.40 0.45
C ARG A 172 17.79 -0.45 -0.09
N GLY A 173 18.22 -1.63 -0.56
CA GLY A 173 19.55 -1.84 -1.13
C GLY A 173 20.69 -2.06 -0.12
N ILE A 174 20.42 -2.01 1.17
CA ILE A 174 21.40 -2.31 2.23
C ILE A 174 21.21 -3.75 2.72
N TRP A 175 22.29 -4.52 2.68
CA TRP A 175 22.31 -5.93 3.10
C TRP A 175 22.63 -6.02 4.60
N PHE A 176 21.60 -5.89 5.46
CA PHE A 176 21.75 -6.12 6.90
C PHE A 176 20.55 -6.92 7.44
N PRO A 177 20.80 -7.93 8.29
CA PRO A 177 19.72 -8.59 8.99
C PRO A 177 18.92 -7.60 9.83
N GLU A 178 17.61 -7.73 9.82
CA GLU A 178 16.68 -6.88 10.58
C GLU A 178 17.02 -6.81 12.07
N ILE A 179 17.46 -7.94 12.64
CA ILE A 179 17.86 -8.02 14.05
C ILE A 179 19.09 -7.15 14.37
N VAL A 180 20.02 -7.01 13.42
CA VAL A 180 21.22 -6.18 13.59
C VAL A 180 20.84 -4.70 13.51
N GLN A 181 19.93 -4.35 12.63
CA GLN A 181 19.42 -2.97 12.51
C GLN A 181 18.75 -2.50 13.80
N LYS A 182 17.92 -3.35 14.42
CA LYS A 182 17.29 -3.07 15.74
C LYS A 182 18.31 -2.87 16.85
N GLY A 183 19.43 -3.60 16.83
CA GLY A 183 20.50 -3.47 17.83
C GLY A 183 21.37 -2.22 17.67
N LEU A 184 21.39 -1.59 16.51
CA LEU A 184 22.21 -0.41 16.20
C LEU A 184 21.50 0.93 16.37
N ASN A 185 20.29 0.97 16.95
CA ASN A 185 19.43 2.17 17.03
C ASN A 185 19.23 2.86 15.66
N VAL A 186 19.32 2.13 14.57
CA VAL A 186 18.91 2.61 13.26
C VAL A 186 17.40 2.74 13.30
N GLU A 187 16.86 3.85 12.85
CA GLU A 187 15.42 4.15 12.80
C GLU A 187 14.62 2.90 12.45
N THR A 188 13.61 2.61 13.27
CA THR A 188 12.79 1.41 13.13
C THR A 188 12.12 1.42 11.76
N ASN A 189 12.73 0.74 10.82
CA ASN A 189 12.14 0.59 9.51
C ASN A 189 10.99 -0.41 9.62
N TYR A 190 9.78 0.06 9.39
CA TYR A 190 8.58 -0.76 9.29
C TYR A 190 8.65 -1.56 7.98
N ILE A 191 8.96 -2.85 8.07
CA ILE A 191 9.29 -3.66 6.88
C ILE A 191 8.12 -4.51 6.43
N LYS A 192 7.35 -5.11 7.36
CA LYS A 192 6.26 -6.01 7.02
C LYS A 192 5.33 -6.27 8.20
N GLY A 193 4.04 -6.28 7.93
CA GLY A 193 3.01 -6.70 8.88
C GLY A 193 2.40 -5.53 9.65
N LEU A 194 1.78 -5.85 10.77
CA LEU A 194 1.05 -4.91 11.60
C LEU A 194 1.93 -4.36 12.71
N TYR A 195 1.95 -3.06 12.84
CA TYR A 195 2.59 -2.30 13.92
C TYR A 195 1.55 -1.44 14.63
N SER A 196 1.83 -1.05 15.87
CA SER A 196 0.98 -0.14 16.63
C SER A 196 1.80 0.84 17.46
N ILE A 197 1.36 2.09 17.47
CA ILE A 197 1.83 3.15 18.38
C ILE A 197 0.58 3.75 19.01
N ASN A 198 0.51 3.77 20.34
CA ASN A 198 -0.68 4.18 21.06
C ASN A 198 -1.94 3.46 20.54
N ASN A 199 -2.91 4.22 20.01
CA ASN A 199 -4.15 3.69 19.43
C ASN A 199 -4.15 3.68 17.90
N SER A 200 -3.00 3.98 17.27
CA SER A 200 -2.83 3.97 15.83
C SER A 200 -2.20 2.67 15.35
N TYR A 201 -2.56 2.25 14.14
CA TYR A 201 -2.06 1.04 13.50
C TYR A 201 -1.44 1.36 12.15
N LEU A 202 -0.34 0.69 11.84
CA LEU A 202 0.27 0.67 10.52
C LEU A 202 0.32 -0.75 10.01
N TYR A 203 -0.16 -0.98 8.79
CA TYR A 203 0.08 -2.23 8.08
C TYR A 203 0.99 -1.97 6.87
N VAL A 204 2.12 -2.68 6.83
CA VAL A 204 3.07 -2.65 5.72
C VAL A 204 2.97 -3.95 4.94
N SER A 205 2.52 -3.85 3.69
CA SER A 205 2.39 -4.98 2.78
C SER A 205 3.74 -5.50 2.31
N SER A 206 3.89 -6.81 2.17
CA SER A 206 5.04 -7.38 1.46
C SER A 206 4.90 -7.35 -0.06
N GLY A 207 3.80 -6.81 -0.56
CA GLY A 207 3.57 -6.64 -1.99
C GLY A 207 3.36 -7.94 -2.76
N LEU A 208 2.98 -7.80 -4.00
CA LEU A 208 2.65 -8.90 -4.91
C LEU A 208 3.80 -9.27 -5.85
N GLY A 209 4.54 -8.29 -6.36
CA GLY A 209 5.61 -8.46 -7.32
C GLY A 209 7.01 -8.44 -6.70
N ASN A 210 8.01 -8.35 -7.54
CA ASN A 210 9.42 -8.34 -7.15
C ASN A 210 10.13 -7.14 -7.78
N TYR A 211 10.88 -6.41 -6.99
CA TYR A 211 11.71 -5.29 -7.44
C TYR A 211 12.77 -4.95 -6.38
N PRO A 212 14.01 -4.59 -6.73
CA PRO A 212 14.62 -4.73 -8.07
C PRO A 212 15.04 -6.18 -8.39
N ILE A 213 15.03 -7.07 -7.41
CA ILE A 213 15.50 -8.45 -7.53
C ILE A 213 14.29 -9.36 -7.80
N SER A 214 14.40 -10.26 -8.79
CA SER A 214 13.31 -11.17 -9.16
C SER A 214 13.15 -12.38 -8.23
N ILE A 215 13.69 -12.32 -7.00
CA ILE A 215 13.71 -13.45 -6.06
C ILE A 215 13.04 -13.04 -4.75
N ARG A 216 12.17 -13.90 -4.26
CA ARG A 216 11.67 -13.88 -2.88
C ARG A 216 12.07 -15.15 -2.16
N LEU A 217 12.57 -15.01 -0.94
CA LEU A 217 12.91 -16.14 -0.08
C LEU A 217 12.27 -15.95 1.30
N PHE A 218 11.51 -16.95 1.75
CA PHE A 218 10.70 -16.94 2.98
C PHE A 218 9.79 -15.70 3.13
N ASN A 219 9.39 -15.12 2.00
CA ASN A 219 8.56 -13.93 1.93
C ASN A 219 7.62 -14.02 0.71
N ARG A 220 6.48 -14.66 0.89
CA ARG A 220 5.52 -14.88 -0.20
C ARG A 220 4.82 -13.59 -0.59
N PRO A 221 4.42 -13.43 -1.89
CA PRO A 221 3.47 -12.41 -2.28
C PRO A 221 2.20 -12.47 -1.44
N GLU A 222 1.63 -11.32 -1.09
CA GLU A 222 0.43 -11.28 -0.27
C GLU A 222 -0.59 -10.26 -0.74
N ILE A 223 -1.85 -10.52 -0.43
CA ILE A 223 -2.92 -9.54 -0.29
C ILE A 223 -3.22 -9.41 1.19
N ALA A 224 -3.35 -8.20 1.70
CA ALA A 224 -3.75 -7.99 3.08
C ALA A 224 -5.28 -7.95 3.19
N VAL A 225 -5.83 -8.65 4.17
CA VAL A 225 -7.26 -8.64 4.49
C VAL A 225 -7.44 -7.98 5.85
N ILE A 226 -7.90 -6.76 5.86
CA ILE A 226 -8.12 -5.97 7.06
C ILE A 226 -9.61 -6.01 7.42
N LYS A 227 -9.93 -6.42 8.64
CA LYS A 227 -11.29 -6.47 9.17
C LYS A 227 -11.46 -5.51 10.32
N LEU A 228 -12.15 -4.40 10.07
CA LEU A 228 -12.56 -3.45 11.10
C LEU A 228 -13.85 -3.96 11.77
N ARG A 229 -13.83 -4.06 13.08
CA ARG A 229 -14.94 -4.57 13.91
C ARG A 229 -15.50 -3.46 14.78
#